data_c7810d87be231f90abac6d8289249368
#
_entry.id   c7810d87be231f90abac6d8289249368
#
_cell.length_a   1.000
_cell.length_b   1.000
_cell.length_c   1.000
_cell.angle_alpha   90.00
_cell.angle_beta   90.00
_cell.angle_gamma   90.00
#
_symmetry.space_group_name_H-M   'P 1'
#
loop_
_entity.id
_entity.type
_entity.pdbx_description
1 polymer ?
#
loop_
_entity_poly.entity_id
_entity_poly.type
_entity_poly.pdbx_seq_one_letter_code
_entity_poly.pdbx_strand_id
1 'polypeptide(L)'
;MTAVGTPLDYTHVGMYELGKALTRPTRGKAITGLLRIFGGIPAPVVRTAYRATAWQREVRKPAYILRNADDPNALARMQAIDRFQQTMPGYPGKVSEEMWENFVYHGELARGELHFGDRVLDLTAITQPIQLFGSHRDAIAAWPAAHHGVDLFRGSERVEFMTVDASHLG
;
A
#
# COMPACT_ATOMS: atom_id res chain seq x y z
N MET A 1 19.59 0.71 -0.50
CA MET A 1 18.26 0.38 0.07
C MET A 1 17.33 0.02 -1.09
N THR A 2 16.40 -0.92 -0.89
CA THR A 2 15.45 -1.32 -1.94
C THR A 2 14.02 -1.22 -1.41
N ALA A 3 13.10 -0.62 -2.17
CA ALA A 3 11.68 -0.58 -1.88
C ALA A 3 10.88 -1.13 -3.08
N VAL A 4 9.96 -2.04 -2.81
CA VAL A 4 9.17 -2.75 -3.82
C VAL A 4 7.69 -2.51 -3.58
N GLY A 5 6.99 -1.95 -4.56
CA GLY A 5 5.55 -1.72 -4.48
C GLY A 5 5.16 -0.88 -3.25
N THR A 6 5.96 0.13 -2.92
CA THR A 6 5.74 0.98 -1.75
C THR A 6 5.07 2.28 -2.18
N PRO A 7 3.83 2.56 -1.77
CA PRO A 7 3.19 3.82 -2.09
C PRO A 7 3.80 4.93 -1.23
N LEU A 8 4.50 5.86 -1.86
CA LEU A 8 5.12 7.01 -1.19
C LEU A 8 4.26 8.28 -1.31
N ASP A 9 3.29 8.27 -2.20
CA ASP A 9 2.25 9.31 -2.29
C ASP A 9 0.85 8.69 -2.31
N TYR A 10 0.13 8.82 -1.21
CA TYR A 10 -1.21 8.24 -1.04
C TYR A 10 -2.31 9.00 -1.82
N THR A 11 -2.03 10.18 -2.39
CA THR A 11 -2.99 10.89 -3.25
C THR A 11 -3.27 10.14 -4.55
N HIS A 12 -2.37 9.26 -4.95
CA HIS A 12 -2.53 8.39 -6.11
C HIS A 12 -3.24 7.07 -5.80
N VAL A 13 -3.70 6.86 -4.57
CA VAL A 13 -4.44 5.66 -4.16
C VAL A 13 -5.90 6.03 -3.92
N GLY A 14 -6.75 5.83 -4.93
CA GLY A 14 -8.11 6.37 -5.01
C GLY A 14 -9.01 6.10 -3.79
N MET A 15 -8.85 4.98 -3.10
CA MET A 15 -9.60 4.67 -1.88
C MET A 15 -9.30 5.69 -0.76
N TYR A 16 -8.06 6.12 -0.62
CA TYR A 16 -7.65 7.08 0.40
C TYR A 16 -8.10 8.50 0.08
N GLU A 17 -8.05 8.89 -1.20
CA GLU A 17 -8.57 10.19 -1.64
C GLU A 17 -10.09 10.30 -1.42
N LEU A 18 -10.85 9.23 -1.69
CA LEU A 18 -12.27 9.18 -1.37
C LEU A 18 -12.51 9.35 0.15
N GLY A 19 -11.78 8.61 0.98
CA GLY A 19 -11.85 8.71 2.44
C GLY A 19 -11.53 10.13 2.93
N LYS A 20 -10.49 10.75 2.36
CA LYS A 20 -10.08 12.13 2.65
C LYS A 20 -11.18 13.14 2.28
N ALA A 21 -11.78 12.97 1.09
CA ALA A 21 -12.87 13.83 0.64
C ALA A 21 -14.10 13.73 1.55
N LEU A 22 -14.50 12.51 1.93
CA LEU A 22 -15.66 12.27 2.80
C LEU A 22 -15.46 12.78 4.22
N THR A 23 -14.23 12.86 4.70
CA THR A 23 -13.92 13.29 6.08
C THR A 23 -13.42 14.73 6.17
N ARG A 24 -13.47 15.49 5.09
CA ARG A 24 -13.12 16.93 5.07
C ARG A 24 -13.74 17.73 6.21
N PRO A 25 -15.06 17.62 6.51
CA PRO A 25 -15.69 18.42 7.57
C PRO A 25 -15.08 18.18 8.95
N THR A 26 -14.58 16.97 9.21
CA THR A 26 -13.98 16.59 10.49
C THR A 26 -12.45 16.65 10.46
N ARG A 27 -11.86 17.14 9.38
CA ARG A 27 -10.40 17.14 9.15
C ARG A 27 -9.78 15.75 9.35
N GLY A 28 -10.45 14.69 8.86
CA GLY A 28 -10.00 13.30 8.99
C GLY A 28 -10.30 12.64 10.34
N LYS A 29 -10.70 13.39 11.39
CA LYS A 29 -10.91 12.87 12.75
C LYS A 29 -12.04 11.84 12.87
N ALA A 30 -12.98 11.80 11.94
CA ALA A 30 -14.01 10.77 11.93
C ALA A 30 -13.41 9.37 11.74
N ILE A 31 -12.43 9.22 10.86
CA ILE A 31 -11.74 7.93 10.66
C ILE A 31 -10.89 7.57 11.87
N THR A 32 -10.09 8.51 12.39
CA THR A 32 -9.27 8.23 13.58
C THR A 32 -10.15 7.86 14.79
N GLY A 33 -11.30 8.51 14.96
CA GLY A 33 -12.28 8.16 16.00
C GLY A 33 -12.80 6.72 15.87
N LEU A 34 -13.17 6.31 14.65
CA LEU A 34 -13.59 4.93 14.37
C LEU A 34 -12.46 3.93 14.64
N LEU A 35 -11.24 4.23 14.18
CA LEU A 35 -10.08 3.36 14.41
C LEU A 35 -9.78 3.16 15.90
N ARG A 36 -9.98 4.20 16.73
CA ARG A 36 -9.86 4.10 18.21
C ARG A 36 -10.93 3.21 18.80
N ILE A 37 -12.19 3.41 18.42
CA ILE A 37 -13.32 2.62 18.95
C ILE A 37 -13.14 1.13 18.65
N PHE A 38 -12.71 0.79 17.42
CA PHE A 38 -12.51 -0.59 16.99
C PHE A 38 -11.13 -1.16 17.33
N GLY A 39 -10.23 -0.38 17.93
CA GLY A 39 -8.86 -0.81 18.21
C GLY A 39 -8.01 -1.02 16.95
N GLY A 40 -8.43 -0.44 15.80
CA GLY A 40 -7.76 -0.52 14.52
C GLY A 40 -8.68 -1.00 13.38
N ILE A 41 -8.07 -1.56 12.35
CA ILE A 41 -8.80 -2.15 11.22
C ILE A 41 -8.89 -3.67 11.45
N PRO A 42 -10.11 -4.22 11.68
CA PRO A 42 -10.25 -5.65 11.92
C PRO A 42 -9.79 -6.51 10.74
N ALA A 43 -9.21 -7.67 11.01
CA ALA A 43 -8.70 -8.58 9.98
C ALA A 43 -9.69 -8.92 8.85
N PRO A 44 -11.00 -9.16 9.11
CA PRO A 44 -11.96 -9.38 8.03
C PRO A 44 -12.08 -8.18 7.07
N VAL A 45 -12.00 -6.96 7.58
CA VAL A 45 -12.05 -5.73 6.76
C VAL A 45 -10.81 -5.63 5.88
N VAL A 46 -9.63 -5.84 6.46
CA VAL A 46 -8.35 -5.86 5.71
C VAL A 46 -8.41 -6.91 4.58
N ARG A 47 -8.81 -8.13 4.90
CA ARG A 47 -8.91 -9.24 3.92
C ARG A 47 -9.89 -8.93 2.79
N THR A 48 -11.03 -8.32 3.12
CA THR A 48 -12.03 -7.94 2.13
C THR A 48 -11.52 -6.82 1.23
N ALA A 49 -10.86 -5.82 1.80
CA ALA A 49 -10.26 -4.72 1.03
C ALA A 49 -9.22 -5.25 0.04
N TYR A 50 -8.31 -6.12 0.48
CA TYR A 50 -7.32 -6.74 -0.42
C TYR A 50 -7.96 -7.57 -1.54
N ARG A 51 -9.01 -8.34 -1.25
CA ARG A 51 -9.74 -9.07 -2.30
C ARG A 51 -10.43 -8.14 -3.28
N ALA A 52 -11.00 -7.04 -2.80
CA ALA A 52 -11.65 -6.06 -3.64
C ALA A 52 -10.68 -5.40 -4.64
N THR A 53 -9.43 -5.16 -4.27
CA THR A 53 -8.41 -4.63 -5.20
C THR A 53 -8.08 -5.61 -6.33
N ALA A 54 -8.29 -6.91 -6.12
CA ALA A 54 -8.00 -7.98 -7.08
C ALA A 54 -9.28 -8.70 -7.57
N TRP A 55 -10.44 -8.02 -7.57
CA TRP A 55 -11.73 -8.64 -7.90
C TRP A 55 -11.74 -9.35 -9.25
N GLN A 56 -11.04 -8.83 -10.26
CA GLN A 56 -10.93 -9.47 -11.57
C GLN A 56 -10.26 -10.85 -11.50
N ARG A 57 -9.29 -11.02 -10.60
CA ARG A 57 -8.65 -12.31 -10.32
C ARG A 57 -9.65 -13.29 -9.71
N GLU A 58 -10.44 -12.84 -8.74
CA GLU A 58 -11.46 -13.69 -8.10
C GLU A 58 -12.49 -14.21 -9.13
N VAL A 59 -12.95 -13.34 -10.03
CA VAL A 59 -13.90 -13.74 -11.11
C VAL A 59 -13.25 -14.71 -12.10
N ARG A 60 -11.97 -14.55 -12.43
CA ARG A 60 -11.27 -15.41 -13.39
C ARG A 60 -10.73 -16.71 -12.79
N LYS A 61 -10.72 -16.84 -11.47
CA LYS A 61 -10.15 -17.97 -10.74
C LYS A 61 -10.70 -19.35 -11.17
N PRO A 62 -12.03 -19.58 -11.36
CA PRO A 62 -12.53 -20.86 -11.83
C PRO A 62 -11.96 -21.25 -13.21
N ALA A 63 -11.93 -20.29 -14.13
CA ALA A 63 -11.36 -20.53 -15.46
C ALA A 63 -9.83 -20.78 -15.41
N TYR A 64 -9.12 -20.13 -14.50
CA TYR A 64 -7.70 -20.36 -14.28
C TYR A 64 -7.44 -21.79 -13.77
N ILE A 65 -8.23 -22.25 -12.81
CA ILE A 65 -8.12 -23.61 -12.26
C ILE A 65 -8.34 -24.66 -13.37
N LEU A 66 -9.39 -24.49 -14.19
CA LEU A 66 -9.67 -25.42 -15.28
C LEU A 66 -8.55 -25.45 -16.33
N ARG A 67 -8.00 -24.29 -16.67
CA ARG A 67 -6.92 -24.19 -17.67
C ARG A 67 -5.58 -24.74 -17.19
N ASN A 68 -5.36 -24.80 -15.89
CA ASN A 68 -4.10 -25.23 -15.29
C ASN A 68 -4.30 -26.49 -14.42
N ALA A 69 -5.34 -27.30 -14.71
CA ALA A 69 -5.66 -28.48 -13.93
C ALA A 69 -4.50 -29.48 -13.88
N ASP A 70 -3.71 -29.55 -14.96
CA ASP A 70 -2.54 -30.42 -15.11
C ASP A 70 -1.22 -29.75 -14.69
N ASP A 71 -1.24 -28.50 -14.22
CA ASP A 71 -0.05 -27.79 -13.72
C ASP A 71 -0.12 -27.57 -12.20
N PRO A 72 0.44 -28.50 -11.41
CA PRO A 72 0.44 -28.40 -9.95
C PRO A 72 1.21 -27.17 -9.43
N ASN A 73 2.21 -26.69 -10.17
CA ASN A 73 2.98 -25.50 -9.75
C ASN A 73 2.16 -24.22 -9.92
N ALA A 74 1.39 -24.09 -11.01
CA ALA A 74 0.49 -22.96 -11.20
C ALA A 74 -0.59 -22.94 -10.12
N LEU A 75 -1.20 -24.07 -9.80
CA LEU A 75 -2.19 -24.19 -8.74
C LEU A 75 -1.60 -23.92 -7.35
N ALA A 76 -0.40 -24.40 -7.07
CA ALA A 76 0.29 -24.15 -5.80
C ALA A 76 0.59 -22.65 -5.59
N ARG A 77 1.06 -21.94 -6.63
CA ARG A 77 1.25 -20.49 -6.57
C ARG A 77 -0.05 -19.74 -6.28
N MET A 78 -1.12 -20.11 -6.97
CA MET A 78 -2.45 -19.51 -6.72
C MET A 78 -2.90 -19.74 -5.28
N GLN A 79 -2.78 -20.96 -4.77
CA GLN A 79 -3.14 -21.30 -3.39
C GLN A 79 -2.28 -20.57 -2.36
N ALA A 80 -0.99 -20.38 -2.63
CA ALA A 80 -0.10 -19.62 -1.74
C ALA A 80 -0.57 -18.19 -1.57
N ILE A 81 -0.95 -17.51 -2.67
CA ILE A 81 -1.49 -16.15 -2.61
C ILE A 81 -2.83 -16.11 -1.88
N ASP A 82 -3.72 -17.07 -2.13
CA ASP A 82 -5.01 -17.15 -1.44
C ASP A 82 -4.83 -17.35 0.08
N ARG A 83 -3.91 -18.23 0.48
CA ARG A 83 -3.58 -18.46 1.88
C ARG A 83 -3.00 -17.22 2.53
N PHE A 84 -2.08 -16.53 1.87
CA PHE A 84 -1.53 -15.28 2.34
C PHE A 84 -2.64 -14.24 2.60
N GLN A 85 -3.55 -14.04 1.65
CA GLN A 85 -4.67 -13.10 1.83
C GLN A 85 -5.63 -13.53 2.96
N GLN A 86 -5.86 -14.83 3.14
CA GLN A 86 -6.73 -15.35 4.22
C GLN A 86 -6.11 -15.21 5.61
N THR A 87 -4.79 -15.21 5.72
CA THR A 87 -4.07 -15.10 6.99
C THR A 87 -3.66 -13.66 7.34
N MET A 88 -3.99 -12.68 6.50
CA MET A 88 -3.68 -11.28 6.80
C MET A 88 -4.27 -10.85 8.14
N PRO A 89 -3.44 -10.29 9.05
CA PRO A 89 -3.90 -9.78 10.33
C PRO A 89 -4.68 -8.45 10.14
N GLY A 90 -5.37 -8.02 11.20
CA GLY A 90 -5.85 -6.66 11.30
C GLY A 90 -4.70 -5.68 11.54
N TYR A 91 -4.95 -4.40 11.31
CA TYR A 91 -3.97 -3.36 11.62
C TYR A 91 -4.26 -2.74 12.98
N PRO A 92 -3.27 -2.66 13.89
CA PRO A 92 -3.43 -2.05 15.20
C PRO A 92 -3.91 -0.60 15.12
N GLY A 93 -4.74 -0.18 16.09
CA GLY A 93 -5.38 1.14 16.09
C GLY A 93 -4.39 2.28 15.94
N LYS A 94 -3.38 2.30 16.81
CA LYS A 94 -2.36 3.35 16.80
C LYS A 94 -1.62 3.48 15.47
N VAL A 95 -1.21 2.36 14.88
CA VAL A 95 -0.56 2.34 13.56
C VAL A 95 -1.50 2.84 12.47
N SER A 96 -2.76 2.38 12.48
CA SER A 96 -3.77 2.80 11.50
C SER A 96 -4.11 4.28 11.62
N GLU A 97 -4.17 4.81 12.84
CA GLU A 97 -4.39 6.23 13.10
C GLU A 97 -3.23 7.07 12.53
N GLU A 98 -2.00 6.72 12.88
CA GLU A 98 -0.80 7.44 12.42
C GLU A 98 -0.64 7.37 10.89
N MET A 99 -0.89 6.21 10.29
CA MET A 99 -0.88 6.09 8.82
C MET A 99 -1.95 6.97 8.18
N TRP A 100 -3.17 6.96 8.72
CA TRP A 100 -4.25 7.79 8.21
C TRP A 100 -3.93 9.28 8.35
N GLU A 101 -3.54 9.72 9.56
CA GLU A 101 -3.32 11.12 9.88
C GLU A 101 -2.10 11.67 9.15
N ASN A 102 -0.96 11.02 9.28
CA ASN A 102 0.29 11.56 8.78
C ASN A 102 0.49 11.30 7.28
N PHE A 103 0.21 10.07 6.80
CA PHE A 103 0.52 9.73 5.40
C PHE A 103 -0.62 10.07 4.45
N VAL A 104 -1.87 9.80 4.86
CA VAL A 104 -3.02 10.02 3.99
C VAL A 104 -3.53 11.46 4.12
N TYR A 105 -3.90 11.89 5.34
CA TYR A 105 -4.57 13.17 5.53
C TYR A 105 -3.61 14.35 5.38
N HIS A 106 -2.50 14.33 6.08
CA HIS A 106 -1.48 15.39 6.01
C HIS A 106 -0.50 15.22 4.85
N GLY A 107 -0.33 14.01 4.30
CA GLY A 107 0.58 13.75 3.18
C GLY A 107 2.05 13.95 3.54
N GLU A 108 2.44 13.66 4.78
CA GLU A 108 3.82 13.86 5.25
C GLU A 108 4.82 13.02 4.45
N LEU A 109 4.47 11.74 4.20
CA LEU A 109 5.33 10.86 3.41
C LEU A 109 5.55 11.40 1.99
N ALA A 110 4.50 11.94 1.36
CA ALA A 110 4.61 12.53 0.02
C ALA A 110 5.45 13.81 -0.01
N ARG A 111 5.61 14.49 1.13
CA ARG A 111 6.52 15.64 1.25
C ARG A 111 7.93 15.26 1.66
N GLY A 112 8.15 14.00 2.03
CA GLY A 112 9.45 13.52 2.50
C GLY A 112 9.77 13.87 3.95
N GLU A 113 8.80 14.37 4.72
CA GLU A 113 8.95 14.75 6.12
C GLU A 113 7.98 13.94 6.98
N LEU A 114 8.50 13.17 7.93
CA LEU A 114 7.70 12.31 8.81
C LEU A 114 7.85 12.75 10.26
N HIS A 115 6.73 13.03 10.93
CA HIS A 115 6.71 13.45 12.33
C HIS A 115 6.44 12.27 13.26
N PHE A 116 7.39 11.99 14.17
CA PHE A 116 7.28 10.97 15.20
C PHE A 116 7.53 11.59 16.58
N GLY A 117 6.48 12.02 17.25
CA GLY A 117 6.60 12.79 18.50
C GLY A 117 7.37 14.08 18.25
N ASP A 118 8.47 14.28 18.96
CA ASP A 118 9.34 15.47 18.84
C ASP A 118 10.40 15.34 17.75
N ARG A 119 10.41 14.23 16.99
CA ARG A 119 11.38 14.00 15.92
C ARG A 119 10.75 14.19 14.56
N VAL A 120 11.49 14.87 13.70
CA VAL A 120 11.18 14.97 12.28
C VAL A 120 12.22 14.15 11.52
N LEU A 121 11.76 13.19 10.74
CA LEU A 121 12.59 12.43 9.81
C LEU A 121 12.43 13.03 8.43
N ASP A 122 13.53 13.51 7.88
CA ASP A 122 13.62 14.05 6.53
C ASP A 122 14.21 12.98 5.60
N LEU A 123 13.47 12.60 4.58
CA LEU A 123 13.91 11.58 3.62
C LEU A 123 15.09 12.06 2.77
N THR A 124 15.33 13.37 2.68
CA THR A 124 16.52 13.92 2.01
C THR A 124 17.81 13.63 2.79
N ALA A 125 17.73 13.28 4.07
CA ALA A 125 18.88 12.86 4.85
C ALA A 125 19.43 11.47 4.49
N ILE A 126 18.70 10.71 3.67
CA ILE A 126 19.13 9.39 3.20
C ILE A 126 20.13 9.59 2.07
N THR A 127 21.38 9.18 2.29
CA THR A 127 22.48 9.34 1.32
C THR A 127 22.78 8.06 0.53
N GLN A 128 22.41 6.88 1.07
CA GLN A 128 22.68 5.59 0.44
C GLN A 128 21.97 5.45 -0.90
N PRO A 129 22.54 4.68 -1.87
CA PRO A 129 21.85 4.35 -3.11
C PRO A 129 20.52 3.67 -2.86
N ILE A 130 19.50 4.10 -3.60
CA ILE A 130 18.12 3.63 -3.49
C ILE A 130 17.66 3.03 -4.81
N GLN A 131 17.02 1.88 -4.71
CA GLN A 131 16.37 1.21 -5.83
C GLN A 131 14.88 1.04 -5.52
N LEU A 132 14.04 1.55 -6.40
CA LEU A 132 12.59 1.52 -6.30
C LEU A 132 12.01 0.64 -7.40
N PHE A 133 10.99 -0.13 -7.06
CA PHE A 133 10.24 -0.95 -8.01
C PHE A 133 8.76 -0.62 -7.93
N GLY A 134 8.13 -0.48 -9.09
CA GLY A 134 6.69 -0.28 -9.21
C GLY A 134 6.14 -0.95 -10.46
N SER A 135 4.82 -1.09 -10.52
CA SER A 135 4.15 -1.70 -11.67
C SER A 135 2.86 -0.98 -12.03
N HIS A 136 2.59 -0.85 -13.32
CA HIS A 136 1.31 -0.34 -13.81
C HIS A 136 0.14 -1.31 -13.54
N ARG A 137 0.44 -2.57 -13.22
CA ARG A 137 -0.56 -3.58 -12.87
C ARG A 137 -0.79 -3.69 -11.35
N ASP A 138 -0.08 -2.92 -10.57
CA ASP A 138 -0.26 -2.88 -9.11
C ASP A 138 -1.48 -2.02 -8.76
N ALA A 139 -2.52 -2.68 -8.25
CA ALA A 139 -3.77 -2.01 -7.85
C ALA A 139 -3.73 -1.47 -6.41
N ILE A 140 -2.68 -1.79 -5.64
CA ILE A 140 -2.51 -1.38 -4.24
C ILE A 140 -1.54 -0.21 -4.16
N ALA A 141 -0.30 -0.42 -4.63
CA ALA A 141 0.69 0.64 -4.74
C ALA A 141 0.74 1.12 -6.21
N ALA A 142 -0.20 1.99 -6.55
CA ALA A 142 -0.29 2.53 -7.91
C ALA A 142 1.07 3.05 -8.39
N TRP A 143 1.41 2.81 -9.66
CA TRP A 143 2.71 3.18 -10.21
C TRP A 143 3.12 4.64 -9.89
N PRO A 144 2.25 5.67 -10.03
CA PRO A 144 2.61 7.05 -9.68
C PRO A 144 2.94 7.21 -8.19
N ALA A 145 2.24 6.47 -7.32
CA ALA A 145 2.49 6.51 -5.88
C ALA A 145 3.88 5.97 -5.51
N ALA A 146 4.32 4.90 -6.18
CA ALA A 146 5.65 4.33 -5.98
C ALA A 146 6.74 5.17 -6.68
N HIS A 147 6.46 5.68 -7.88
CA HIS A 147 7.40 6.49 -8.66
C HIS A 147 7.74 7.82 -7.97
N HIS A 148 6.82 8.37 -7.20
CA HIS A 148 7.01 9.60 -6.44
C HIS A 148 8.28 9.58 -5.56
N GLY A 149 8.74 8.39 -5.15
CA GLY A 149 9.99 8.23 -4.42
C GLY A 149 11.24 8.74 -5.11
N VAL A 150 11.23 8.83 -6.44
CA VAL A 150 12.36 9.40 -7.20
C VAL A 150 12.62 10.85 -6.79
N ASP A 151 11.56 11.60 -6.49
CA ASP A 151 11.63 13.01 -6.13
C ASP A 151 11.87 13.24 -4.63
N LEU A 152 11.67 12.22 -3.78
CA LEU A 152 11.78 12.36 -2.33
C LEU A 152 13.21 12.18 -1.81
N PHE A 153 13.98 11.27 -2.40
CA PHE A 153 15.29 10.88 -1.88
C PHE A 153 16.43 11.72 -2.50
N ARG A 154 16.29 13.03 -2.45
CA ARG A 154 17.23 13.97 -3.12
C ARG A 154 18.64 13.98 -2.53
N GLY A 155 18.82 13.52 -1.30
CA GLY A 155 20.13 13.37 -0.67
C GLY A 155 20.87 12.08 -1.07
N SER A 156 20.18 11.14 -1.71
CA SER A 156 20.78 9.87 -2.13
C SER A 156 21.77 10.08 -3.28
N GLU A 157 22.90 9.37 -3.21
CA GLU A 157 23.91 9.36 -4.29
C GLU A 157 23.34 8.86 -5.62
N ARG A 158 22.33 7.99 -5.57
CA ARG A 158 21.70 7.39 -6.75
C ARG A 158 20.30 6.89 -6.40
N VAL A 159 19.31 7.36 -7.13
CA VAL A 159 17.93 6.85 -7.06
C VAL A 159 17.58 6.23 -8.40
N GLU A 160 17.27 4.95 -8.41
CA GLU A 160 16.84 4.22 -9.60
C GLU A 160 15.41 3.73 -9.43
N PHE A 161 14.58 3.92 -10.44
CA PHE A 161 13.24 3.36 -10.51
C PHE A 161 13.14 2.34 -11.64
N MET A 162 12.64 1.16 -11.32
CA MET A 162 12.39 0.09 -12.29
C MET A 162 10.91 -0.25 -12.36
N THR A 163 10.34 -0.14 -13.55
CA THR A 163 8.99 -0.62 -13.82
C THR A 163 9.03 -2.10 -14.15
N VAL A 164 8.26 -2.90 -13.41
CA VAL A 164 8.15 -4.35 -13.61
C VAL A 164 6.74 -4.72 -14.07
N ASP A 165 6.61 -5.81 -14.81
CA ASP A 165 5.30 -6.35 -15.22
C ASP A 165 4.82 -7.40 -14.23
N ALA A 166 4.35 -6.94 -13.08
CA ALA A 166 3.84 -7.80 -12.00
C ALA A 166 2.62 -7.16 -11.34
N SER A 167 1.77 -7.95 -10.68
CA SER A 167 0.79 -7.42 -9.73
C SER A 167 1.46 -7.18 -8.38
N HIS A 168 0.74 -6.58 -7.42
CA HIS A 168 1.28 -6.34 -6.06
C HIS A 168 1.77 -7.62 -5.36
N LEU A 169 1.22 -8.76 -5.69
CA LEU A 169 1.55 -10.07 -5.10
C LEU A 169 2.26 -11.02 -6.09
N GLY A 170 2.72 -10.52 -7.23
CA GLY A 170 3.42 -11.32 -8.25
C GLY A 170 2.61 -11.62 -9.49
#